data_88b968967b808b1ae74b8eeae7a4bfbd
#
_entry.id   88b968967b808b1ae74b8eeae7a4bfbd
#
_cell.length_a   1.000
_cell.length_b   1.000
_cell.length_c   1.000
_cell.angle_alpha   90.00
_cell.angle_beta   90.00
_cell.angle_gamma   90.00
#
_symmetry.space_group_name_H-M   'P 1'
#
loop_
_entity.id
_entity.type
_entity.pdbx_description
1 polymer ?
#
loop_
_entity_poly.entity_id
_entity_poly.type
_entity_poly.pdbx_seq_one_letter_code
_entity_poly.pdbx_strand_id
1 'polypeptide(L)'
;DQFADAFARAWFKLLHRDMGPKTRYMGPEVPEEELIWQDPVPIGSAEYDIDKAKKLIADSGLSIQEMVETAWASASTFRGSDMRGGANGSRIRLAPQKDWEVNNPKQLTKVIEVYESISSEVGASIADIIVLAGNVAIEMASGVEVPFTPGRGDASQDQTDIESFEVLEPKSDAFRNFHAKGVNTAPEEVMLDKAHLLGLT
;
A
#
# COMPACT_ATOMS: atom_id res chain seq x y z
N ASP A 1 -38.71 -2.01 3.55
CA ASP A 1 -38.91 -2.44 2.17
C ASP A 1 -37.56 -2.89 1.58
N GLN A 2 -37.41 -4.21 1.38
CA GLN A 2 -36.16 -4.83 0.95
C GLN A 2 -35.63 -4.26 -0.38
N PHE A 3 -36.53 -3.96 -1.33
CA PHE A 3 -36.14 -3.36 -2.61
C PHE A 3 -35.58 -1.95 -2.44
N ALA A 4 -36.23 -1.13 -1.63
CA ALA A 4 -35.82 0.25 -1.40
C ALA A 4 -34.46 0.30 -0.71
N ASP A 5 -34.18 -0.57 0.27
CA ASP A 5 -32.89 -0.66 0.93
C ASP A 5 -31.79 -1.13 -0.04
N ALA A 6 -32.05 -2.18 -0.81
CA ALA A 6 -31.08 -2.68 -1.79
C ALA A 6 -30.76 -1.64 -2.85
N PHE A 7 -31.78 -0.91 -3.33
CA PHE A 7 -31.59 0.20 -4.30
C PHE A 7 -30.76 1.32 -3.69
N ALA A 8 -31.08 1.77 -2.47
CA ALA A 8 -30.35 2.84 -1.80
C ALA A 8 -28.88 2.51 -1.60
N ARG A 9 -28.57 1.28 -1.18
CA ARG A 9 -27.19 0.79 -1.01
C ARG A 9 -26.43 0.72 -2.33
N ALA A 10 -27.05 0.22 -3.38
CA ALA A 10 -26.46 0.16 -4.72
C ALA A 10 -26.19 1.55 -5.28
N TRP A 11 -27.14 2.49 -5.12
CA TRP A 11 -27.02 3.85 -5.53
C TRP A 11 -25.94 4.61 -4.76
N PHE A 12 -25.86 4.39 -3.45
CA PHE A 12 -24.81 4.96 -2.61
C PHE A 12 -23.42 4.49 -3.05
N LYS A 13 -23.24 3.18 -3.31
CA LYS A 13 -21.99 2.64 -3.83
C LYS A 13 -21.63 3.26 -5.18
N LEU A 14 -22.58 3.34 -6.10
CA LEU A 14 -22.37 3.93 -7.43
C LEU A 14 -21.84 5.37 -7.35
N LEU A 15 -22.40 6.20 -6.46
CA LEU A 15 -22.05 7.61 -6.36
C LEU A 15 -20.77 7.89 -5.56
N HIS A 16 -20.37 6.97 -4.66
CA HIS A 16 -19.27 7.24 -3.72
C HIS A 16 -18.04 6.35 -3.94
N ARG A 17 -18.11 5.37 -4.84
CA ARG A 17 -17.01 4.43 -5.06
C ARG A 17 -15.69 5.11 -5.43
N ASP A 18 -15.76 6.22 -6.15
CA ASP A 18 -14.60 6.95 -6.66
C ASP A 18 -14.15 8.11 -5.74
N MET A 19 -14.79 8.28 -4.60
CA MET A 19 -14.48 9.38 -3.68
C MET A 19 -13.30 9.09 -2.75
N GLY A 20 -12.87 7.84 -2.68
CA GLY A 20 -11.86 7.38 -1.73
C GLY A 20 -12.43 7.10 -0.34
N PRO A 21 -11.62 7.19 0.73
CA PRO A 21 -12.04 6.83 2.07
C PRO A 21 -13.15 7.75 2.60
N LYS A 22 -13.98 7.20 3.50
CA LYS A 22 -15.12 7.90 4.12
C LYS A 22 -14.77 9.25 4.74
N THR A 23 -13.53 9.43 5.21
CA THR A 23 -13.03 10.70 5.75
C THR A 23 -13.06 11.87 4.75
N ARG A 24 -13.21 11.58 3.47
CA ARG A 24 -13.35 12.57 2.39
C ARG A 24 -14.81 12.99 2.14
N TYR A 25 -15.78 12.28 2.71
CA TYR A 25 -17.19 12.62 2.55
C TYR A 25 -17.54 13.84 3.39
N MET A 26 -18.43 14.67 2.89
CA MET A 26 -18.79 15.94 3.52
C MET A 26 -20.30 16.01 3.76
N GLY A 27 -20.65 16.70 4.85
CA GLY A 27 -22.05 17.00 5.18
C GLY A 27 -22.62 16.14 6.31
N PRO A 28 -23.80 16.51 6.82
CA PRO A 28 -24.41 15.85 7.99
C PRO A 28 -25.04 14.50 7.67
N GLU A 29 -25.24 14.18 6.39
CA GLU A 29 -25.90 12.95 5.93
C GLU A 29 -24.92 11.79 5.66
N VAL A 30 -23.64 11.94 6.03
CA VAL A 30 -22.64 10.86 5.86
C VAL A 30 -23.02 9.69 6.75
N PRO A 31 -23.28 8.49 6.18
CA PRO A 31 -23.63 7.32 6.97
C PRO A 31 -22.52 6.93 7.95
N GLU A 32 -22.89 6.53 9.17
CA GLU A 32 -21.93 6.03 10.15
C GLU A 32 -21.36 4.67 9.78
N GLU A 33 -22.14 3.86 9.08
CA GLU A 33 -21.73 2.52 8.62
C GLU A 33 -20.52 2.62 7.69
N GLU A 34 -19.51 1.79 7.95
CA GLU A 34 -18.37 1.57 7.05
C GLU A 34 -18.60 0.29 6.25
N LEU A 35 -18.57 0.44 4.92
CA LEU A 35 -18.78 -0.67 4.00
C LEU A 35 -17.43 -1.15 3.43
N ILE A 36 -17.31 -2.45 3.20
CA ILE A 36 -16.06 -3.07 2.75
C ILE A 36 -15.48 -2.43 1.48
N TRP A 37 -16.33 -2.01 0.56
CA TRP A 37 -15.93 -1.35 -0.68
C TRP A 37 -15.39 0.08 -0.50
N GLN A 38 -15.52 0.65 0.69
CA GLN A 38 -14.94 1.95 1.07
C GLN A 38 -13.48 1.83 1.51
N ASP A 39 -12.93 0.61 1.49
CA ASP A 39 -11.56 0.28 1.91
C ASP A 39 -11.24 0.80 3.33
N PRO A 40 -12.04 0.44 4.34
CA PRO A 40 -11.90 0.97 5.68
C PRO A 40 -10.53 0.67 6.27
N VAL A 41 -9.94 1.67 6.92
CA VAL A 41 -8.65 1.56 7.61
C VAL A 41 -8.79 2.20 8.98
N PRO A 42 -8.44 1.51 10.08
CA PRO A 42 -8.37 2.12 11.39
C PRO A 42 -7.41 3.30 11.43
N ILE A 43 -7.70 4.28 12.27
CA ILE A 43 -6.79 5.40 12.50
C ILE A 43 -5.54 4.86 13.20
N GLY A 44 -4.36 5.13 12.63
CA GLY A 44 -3.08 4.78 13.24
C GLY A 44 -2.64 5.80 14.28
N SER A 45 -1.74 5.38 15.17
CA SER A 45 -1.08 6.30 16.09
C SER A 45 0.00 7.09 15.36
N ALA A 46 0.04 8.40 15.59
CA ALA A 46 1.17 9.24 15.20
C ALA A 46 2.17 9.45 16.34
N GLU A 47 1.85 8.92 17.53
CA GLU A 47 2.62 9.13 18.77
C GLU A 47 3.50 7.91 19.06
N TYR A 48 4.67 7.85 18.47
CA TYR A 48 5.71 6.88 18.77
C TYR A 48 7.09 7.49 18.48
N ASP A 49 8.15 6.86 18.99
CA ASP A 49 9.53 7.31 18.79
C ASP A 49 10.02 6.94 17.37
N ILE A 50 9.97 7.94 16.47
CA ILE A 50 10.37 7.77 15.06
C ILE A 50 11.88 7.50 14.96
N ASP A 51 12.72 8.15 15.79
CA ASP A 51 14.18 7.97 15.76
C ASP A 51 14.55 6.56 16.20
N LYS A 52 13.88 6.05 17.25
CA LYS A 52 14.01 4.66 17.66
C LYS A 52 13.61 3.69 16.54
N ALA A 53 12.49 3.96 15.88
CA ALA A 53 12.02 3.15 14.76
C ALA A 53 13.03 3.15 13.60
N LYS A 54 13.54 4.32 13.20
CA LYS A 54 14.58 4.44 12.16
C LYS A 54 15.83 3.63 12.52
N LYS A 55 16.26 3.68 13.76
CA LYS A 55 17.42 2.92 14.24
C LYS A 55 17.18 1.41 14.15
N LEU A 56 16.03 0.93 14.64
CA LEU A 56 15.67 -0.50 14.57
C LEU A 56 15.58 -0.99 13.13
N ILE A 57 15.06 -0.18 12.20
CA ILE A 57 15.01 -0.48 10.77
C ILE A 57 16.43 -0.59 10.21
N ALA A 58 17.30 0.38 10.48
CA ALA A 58 18.68 0.37 9.99
C ALA A 58 19.49 -0.83 10.52
N ASP A 59 19.24 -1.22 11.78
CA ASP A 59 19.91 -2.33 12.45
C ASP A 59 19.26 -3.70 12.13
N SER A 60 18.17 -3.75 11.38
CA SER A 60 17.36 -4.96 11.12
C SER A 60 18.07 -6.04 10.28
N GLY A 61 19.13 -5.67 9.57
CA GLY A 61 19.82 -6.53 8.62
C GLY A 61 19.11 -6.73 7.28
N LEU A 62 18.00 -6.00 7.04
CA LEU A 62 17.37 -5.92 5.71
C LEU A 62 18.25 -5.09 4.76
N SER A 63 18.33 -5.51 3.51
CA SER A 63 19.03 -4.74 2.48
C SER A 63 18.20 -3.52 2.04
N ILE A 64 18.90 -2.51 1.52
CA ILE A 64 18.26 -1.33 0.90
C ILE A 64 17.23 -1.76 -0.14
N GLN A 65 17.58 -2.76 -0.97
CA GLN A 65 16.70 -3.29 -2.00
C GLN A 65 15.40 -3.86 -1.41
N GLU A 66 15.48 -4.73 -0.39
CA GLU A 66 14.31 -5.33 0.27
C GLU A 66 13.37 -4.26 0.85
N MET A 67 13.92 -3.24 1.48
CA MET A 67 13.16 -2.14 2.05
C MET A 67 12.48 -1.28 0.97
N VAL A 68 13.22 -0.89 -0.07
CA VAL A 68 12.68 -0.07 -1.18
C VAL A 68 11.62 -0.83 -1.97
N GLU A 69 11.88 -2.09 -2.32
CA GLU A 69 10.91 -2.91 -3.07
C GLU A 69 9.60 -3.08 -2.31
N THR A 70 9.68 -3.32 -1.00
CA THR A 70 8.47 -3.48 -0.16
C THR A 70 7.70 -2.16 -0.04
N ALA A 71 8.37 -1.04 0.19
CA ALA A 71 7.74 0.28 0.27
C ALA A 71 7.09 0.68 -1.07
N TRP A 72 7.79 0.47 -2.17
CA TRP A 72 7.27 0.71 -3.51
C TRP A 72 6.06 -0.18 -3.82
N ALA A 73 6.17 -1.48 -3.55
CA ALA A 73 5.09 -2.43 -3.77
C ALA A 73 3.82 -2.06 -2.99
N SER A 74 3.99 -1.61 -1.74
CA SER A 74 2.88 -1.13 -0.91
C SER A 74 2.23 0.13 -1.48
N ALA A 75 3.02 1.09 -1.96
CA ALA A 75 2.53 2.38 -2.44
C ALA A 75 1.95 2.31 -3.87
N SER A 76 2.51 1.47 -4.74
CA SER A 76 2.24 1.47 -6.18
C SER A 76 0.85 0.99 -6.60
N THR A 77 0.07 0.44 -5.67
CA THR A 77 -1.33 0.08 -5.91
C THR A 77 -2.28 1.28 -5.88
N PHE A 78 -1.80 2.46 -5.46
CA PHE A 78 -2.65 3.65 -5.39
C PHE A 78 -3.12 4.10 -6.77
N ARG A 79 -4.43 4.32 -6.91
CA ARG A 79 -5.06 4.91 -8.10
C ARG A 79 -5.69 6.25 -7.74
N GLY A 80 -5.25 7.31 -8.45
CA GLY A 80 -5.80 8.65 -8.25
C GLY A 80 -7.23 8.83 -8.81
N SER A 81 -7.69 7.92 -9.69
CA SER A 81 -9.03 7.98 -10.27
C SER A 81 -10.15 7.68 -9.28
N ASP A 82 -9.91 6.74 -8.36
CA ASP A 82 -10.88 6.28 -7.36
C ASP A 82 -10.31 6.26 -5.93
N MET A 83 -9.11 6.78 -5.75
CA MET A 83 -8.43 6.90 -4.46
C MET A 83 -8.23 5.56 -3.72
N ARG A 84 -8.13 4.46 -4.47
CA ARG A 84 -7.96 3.12 -3.91
C ARG A 84 -6.49 2.70 -3.86
N GLY A 85 -6.21 1.73 -3.02
CA GLY A 85 -4.87 1.18 -2.83
C GLY A 85 -3.95 2.09 -2.03
N GLY A 86 -2.64 1.92 -2.21
CA GLY A 86 -1.62 2.68 -1.51
C GLY A 86 -1.16 2.08 -0.19
N ALA A 87 -0.22 2.76 0.45
CA ALA A 87 0.46 2.25 1.63
C ALA A 87 -0.42 2.20 2.89
N ASN A 88 -1.44 3.08 3.00
CA ASN A 88 -2.33 3.08 4.15
C ASN A 88 -3.14 1.78 4.22
N GLY A 89 -3.20 1.18 5.40
CA GLY A 89 -3.84 -0.13 5.60
C GLY A 89 -2.86 -1.30 5.53
N SER A 90 -1.62 -1.09 5.10
CA SER A 90 -0.60 -2.17 4.95
C SER A 90 -1.11 -3.44 4.28
N ARG A 91 -2.00 -3.30 3.27
CA ARG A 91 -2.67 -4.44 2.62
C ARG A 91 -1.74 -5.35 1.82
N ILE A 92 -0.50 -4.91 1.59
CA ILE A 92 0.53 -5.75 0.99
C ILE A 92 0.80 -7.04 1.79
N ARG A 93 0.55 -7.05 3.12
CA ARG A 93 0.67 -8.22 3.99
C ARG A 93 -0.56 -9.14 3.97
N LEU A 94 -1.64 -8.71 3.30
CA LEU A 94 -2.94 -9.38 3.25
C LEU A 94 -3.22 -9.93 1.85
N ALA A 95 -4.11 -10.92 1.76
CA ALA A 95 -4.62 -11.36 0.47
C ALA A 95 -5.47 -10.25 -0.18
N PRO A 96 -5.39 -10.04 -1.52
CA PRO A 96 -4.62 -10.86 -2.46
C PRO A 96 -3.16 -10.41 -2.63
N GLN A 97 -2.78 -9.22 -2.15
CA GLN A 97 -1.50 -8.57 -2.50
C GLN A 97 -0.27 -9.36 -2.04
N LYS A 98 -0.34 -10.02 -0.88
CA LYS A 98 0.78 -10.82 -0.36
C LYS A 98 1.19 -11.98 -1.26
N ASP A 99 0.25 -12.45 -2.09
CA ASP A 99 0.42 -13.63 -2.94
C ASP A 99 0.75 -13.25 -4.39
N TRP A 100 0.75 -11.96 -4.74
CA TRP A 100 1.10 -11.50 -6.09
C TRP A 100 2.57 -11.78 -6.40
N GLU A 101 2.82 -12.39 -7.57
CA GLU A 101 4.17 -12.73 -8.02
C GLU A 101 5.10 -11.50 -8.04
N VAL A 102 4.57 -10.35 -8.46
CA VAL A 102 5.31 -9.08 -8.52
C VAL A 102 5.82 -8.59 -7.16
N ASN A 103 5.19 -9.02 -6.07
CA ASN A 103 5.58 -8.65 -4.71
C ASN A 103 6.61 -9.60 -4.10
N ASN A 104 7.07 -10.63 -4.85
CA ASN A 104 8.03 -11.61 -4.37
C ASN A 104 7.64 -12.20 -2.99
N PRO A 105 6.61 -13.07 -2.91
CA PRO A 105 5.99 -13.50 -1.65
C PRO A 105 6.97 -14.01 -0.59
N LYS A 106 8.04 -14.70 -1.00
CA LYS A 106 9.05 -15.24 -0.07
C LYS A 106 9.86 -14.12 0.60
N GLN A 107 10.30 -13.15 -0.17
CA GLN A 107 11.02 -11.99 0.35
C GLN A 107 10.08 -11.11 1.19
N LEU A 108 8.88 -10.86 0.68
CA LEU A 108 7.87 -10.08 1.37
C LEU A 108 7.55 -10.65 2.76
N THR A 109 7.35 -11.96 2.87
CA THR A 109 7.10 -12.61 4.17
C THR A 109 8.24 -12.32 5.16
N LYS A 110 9.50 -12.52 4.75
CA LYS A 110 10.67 -12.21 5.58
C LYS A 110 10.69 -10.77 6.05
N VAL A 111 10.42 -9.83 5.15
CA VAL A 111 10.45 -8.38 5.45
C VAL A 111 9.31 -8.01 6.40
N ILE A 112 8.11 -8.51 6.17
CA ILE A 112 6.94 -8.23 7.01
C ILE A 112 7.14 -8.77 8.44
N GLU A 113 7.70 -9.96 8.62
CA GLU A 113 8.01 -10.50 9.96
C GLU A 113 8.93 -9.57 10.76
N VAL A 114 9.95 -9.00 10.10
CA VAL A 114 10.85 -8.01 10.72
C VAL A 114 10.07 -6.73 11.07
N TYR A 115 9.23 -6.24 10.16
CA TYR A 115 8.45 -5.02 10.39
C TYR A 115 7.40 -5.19 11.49
N GLU A 116 6.77 -6.36 11.61
CA GLU A 116 5.86 -6.70 12.71
C GLU A 116 6.56 -6.65 14.07
N SER A 117 7.79 -7.16 14.14
CA SER A 117 8.61 -7.08 15.35
C SER A 117 8.92 -5.63 15.74
N ILE A 118 9.35 -4.81 14.78
CA ILE A 118 9.64 -3.38 15.02
C ILE A 118 8.37 -2.62 15.39
N SER A 119 7.28 -2.84 14.66
CA SER A 119 5.96 -2.26 14.93
C SER A 119 5.53 -2.50 16.38
N SER A 120 5.63 -3.74 16.82
CA SER A 120 5.29 -4.14 18.20
C SER A 120 6.17 -3.46 19.26
N GLU A 121 7.46 -3.25 18.97
CA GLU A 121 8.41 -2.64 19.90
C GLU A 121 8.21 -1.14 20.06
N VAL A 122 7.84 -0.43 18.98
CA VAL A 122 7.69 1.04 19.01
C VAL A 122 6.25 1.51 19.12
N GLY A 123 5.27 0.62 18.94
CA GLY A 123 3.84 0.96 18.95
C GLY A 123 3.35 1.69 17.69
N ALA A 124 4.09 1.57 16.57
CA ALA A 124 3.70 2.11 15.28
C ALA A 124 2.86 1.11 14.47
N SER A 125 2.09 1.57 13.49
CA SER A 125 1.46 0.67 12.52
C SER A 125 2.50 0.04 11.58
N ILE A 126 2.20 -1.13 11.05
CA ILE A 126 3.02 -1.78 10.03
C ILE A 126 3.06 -0.90 8.77
N ALA A 127 1.96 -0.22 8.43
CA ALA A 127 1.89 0.72 7.32
C ALA A 127 2.92 1.85 7.46
N ASP A 128 3.06 2.41 8.65
CA ASP A 128 4.07 3.44 8.92
C ASP A 128 5.49 2.86 8.88
N ILE A 129 5.72 1.67 9.44
CA ILE A 129 7.04 1.01 9.38
C ILE A 129 7.45 0.72 7.93
N ILE A 130 6.54 0.26 7.06
CA ILE A 130 6.84 0.03 5.64
C ILE A 130 7.32 1.32 4.96
N VAL A 131 6.58 2.42 5.15
CA VAL A 131 6.94 3.71 4.53
C VAL A 131 8.24 4.26 5.12
N LEU A 132 8.39 4.21 6.44
CA LEU A 132 9.60 4.67 7.14
C LEU A 132 10.84 3.87 6.71
N ALA A 133 10.69 2.55 6.52
CA ALA A 133 11.79 1.70 6.03
C ALA A 133 12.21 2.07 4.60
N GLY A 134 11.26 2.40 3.73
CA GLY A 134 11.59 2.96 2.42
C GLY A 134 12.39 4.26 2.51
N ASN A 135 12.00 5.16 3.42
CA ASN A 135 12.74 6.40 3.66
C ASN A 135 14.16 6.12 4.20
N VAL A 136 14.28 5.28 5.23
CA VAL A 136 15.58 4.88 5.80
C VAL A 136 16.50 4.28 4.74
N ALA A 137 15.97 3.44 3.86
CA ALA A 137 16.74 2.85 2.77
C ALA A 137 17.28 3.90 1.79
N ILE A 138 16.46 4.91 1.46
CA ILE A 138 16.87 6.03 0.60
C ILE A 138 17.90 6.89 1.34
N GLU A 139 17.69 7.17 2.62
CA GLU A 139 18.64 7.92 3.47
C GLU A 139 20.00 7.20 3.54
N MET A 140 20.00 5.87 3.72
CA MET A 140 21.24 5.06 3.72
C MET A 140 21.97 5.09 2.38
N ALA A 141 21.23 5.10 1.28
CA ALA A 141 21.80 5.10 -0.07
C ALA A 141 22.32 6.47 -0.51
N SER A 142 21.64 7.55 -0.13
CA SER A 142 21.89 8.90 -0.65
C SER A 142 22.59 9.83 0.35
N GLY A 143 22.51 9.54 1.64
CA GLY A 143 22.95 10.45 2.72
C GLY A 143 22.05 11.68 2.90
N VAL A 144 20.86 11.70 2.29
CA VAL A 144 19.90 12.81 2.36
C VAL A 144 18.71 12.41 3.20
N GLU A 145 18.32 13.24 4.15
CA GLU A 145 17.13 13.02 4.98
C GLU A 145 15.84 13.07 4.16
N VAL A 146 14.95 12.10 4.37
CA VAL A 146 13.65 12.01 3.70
C VAL A 146 12.53 12.35 4.67
N PRO A 147 11.69 13.36 4.38
CA PRO A 147 10.57 13.73 5.25
C PRO A 147 9.60 12.56 5.45
N PHE A 148 9.13 12.42 6.69
CA PHE A 148 8.18 11.38 7.07
C PHE A 148 7.01 11.96 7.87
N THR A 149 5.81 11.51 7.57
CA THR A 149 4.60 11.85 8.34
C THR A 149 3.96 10.55 8.82
N PRO A 150 3.85 10.33 10.14
CA PRO A 150 3.22 9.15 10.74
C PRO A 150 1.68 9.24 10.71
N GLY A 151 1.02 8.15 11.15
CA GLY A 151 -0.43 8.13 11.39
C GLY A 151 -1.22 7.22 10.44
N ARG A 152 -0.54 6.40 9.62
CA ARG A 152 -1.21 5.35 8.85
C ARG A 152 -1.70 4.26 9.78
N GLY A 153 -2.82 3.63 9.42
CA GLY A 153 -3.36 2.48 10.15
C GLY A 153 -3.16 1.18 9.40
N ASP A 154 -3.44 0.08 10.08
CA ASP A 154 -3.37 -1.27 9.52
C ASP A 154 -4.78 -1.83 9.33
N ALA A 155 -5.13 -2.19 8.11
CA ALA A 155 -6.38 -2.90 7.84
C ALA A 155 -6.26 -4.37 8.23
N SER A 156 -7.40 -4.97 8.57
CA SER A 156 -7.54 -6.43 8.71
C SER A 156 -7.93 -7.08 7.38
N GLN A 157 -7.86 -8.42 7.34
CA GLN A 157 -8.35 -9.16 6.17
C GLN A 157 -9.84 -8.92 5.93
N ASP A 158 -10.64 -8.82 7.00
CA ASP A 158 -12.09 -8.57 6.92
C ASP A 158 -12.43 -7.15 6.41
N GLN A 159 -11.47 -6.23 6.49
CA GLN A 159 -11.55 -4.87 5.95
C GLN A 159 -11.02 -4.78 4.51
N THR A 160 -10.65 -5.91 3.90
CA THR A 160 -10.04 -5.95 2.57
C THR A 160 -10.98 -6.67 1.59
N ASP A 161 -11.52 -5.90 0.64
CA ASP A 161 -12.36 -6.41 -0.44
C ASP A 161 -11.47 -7.10 -1.50
N ILE A 162 -11.25 -8.41 -1.33
CA ILE A 162 -10.32 -9.21 -2.14
C ILE A 162 -10.60 -9.06 -3.63
N GLU A 163 -11.86 -9.26 -4.05
CA GLU A 163 -12.26 -9.19 -5.47
C GLU A 163 -11.97 -7.82 -6.07
N SER A 164 -12.25 -6.78 -5.32
CA SER A 164 -11.98 -5.40 -5.75
C SER A 164 -10.50 -5.06 -5.78
N PHE A 165 -9.66 -5.69 -4.93
CA PHE A 165 -8.22 -5.48 -4.92
C PHE A 165 -7.48 -6.28 -6.00
N GLU A 166 -8.01 -7.39 -6.49
CA GLU A 166 -7.39 -8.18 -7.57
C GLU A 166 -7.10 -7.36 -8.84
N VAL A 167 -7.98 -6.41 -9.16
CA VAL A 167 -7.79 -5.54 -10.35
C VAL A 167 -6.64 -4.54 -10.20
N LEU A 168 -6.10 -4.38 -9.01
CA LEU A 168 -4.94 -3.53 -8.74
C LEU A 168 -3.60 -4.25 -8.93
N GLU A 169 -3.62 -5.55 -9.25
CA GLU A 169 -2.40 -6.33 -9.50
C GLU A 169 -1.64 -5.76 -10.72
N PRO A 170 -0.38 -5.37 -10.56
CA PRO A 170 0.46 -4.95 -11.68
C PRO A 170 0.79 -6.15 -12.58
N LYS A 171 0.12 -6.26 -13.71
CA LYS A 171 0.36 -7.35 -14.69
C LYS A 171 1.53 -7.06 -15.61
N SER A 172 1.78 -5.78 -15.89
CA SER A 172 2.94 -5.31 -16.63
C SER A 172 3.44 -4.05 -15.95
N ASP A 173 4.62 -4.13 -15.36
CA ASP A 173 5.21 -3.03 -14.59
C ASP A 173 6.67 -2.86 -15.03
N ALA A 174 6.98 -1.72 -15.63
CA ALA A 174 8.33 -1.38 -16.10
C ALA A 174 9.38 -1.36 -14.98
N PHE A 175 8.99 -1.31 -13.72
CA PHE A 175 9.89 -1.26 -12.57
C PHE A 175 10.15 -2.63 -11.93
N ARG A 176 9.17 -3.56 -11.95
CA ARG A 176 9.22 -4.79 -11.15
C ARG A 176 8.88 -6.06 -11.91
N ASN A 177 8.08 -5.98 -12.97
CA ASN A 177 7.44 -7.14 -13.58
C ASN A 177 7.66 -7.22 -15.10
N PHE A 178 8.92 -7.16 -15.52
CA PHE A 178 9.31 -7.21 -16.93
C PHE A 178 8.90 -8.50 -17.66
N HIS A 179 8.80 -9.61 -16.92
CA HIS A 179 8.56 -10.95 -17.44
C HIS A 179 7.29 -11.58 -16.86
N ALA A 180 6.27 -10.78 -16.54
CA ALA A 180 5.01 -11.29 -16.02
C ALA A 180 4.40 -12.33 -16.97
N LYS A 181 3.84 -13.42 -16.39
CA LYS A 181 3.17 -14.46 -17.18
C LYS A 181 2.01 -13.89 -17.96
N GLY A 182 1.92 -14.24 -19.23
CA GLY A 182 0.84 -13.80 -20.13
C GLY A 182 1.01 -12.41 -20.72
N VAL A 183 2.14 -11.73 -20.45
CA VAL A 183 2.50 -10.47 -21.10
C VAL A 183 3.35 -10.79 -22.34
N ASN A 184 2.88 -10.34 -23.51
CA ASN A 184 3.58 -10.54 -24.79
C ASN A 184 4.44 -9.34 -25.20
N THR A 185 4.59 -8.35 -24.33
CA THR A 185 5.44 -7.18 -24.59
C THR A 185 6.91 -7.58 -24.45
N ALA A 186 7.71 -7.21 -25.44
CA ALA A 186 9.14 -7.50 -25.39
C ALA A 186 9.81 -6.75 -24.21
N PRO A 187 10.73 -7.39 -23.48
CA PRO A 187 11.43 -6.75 -22.34
C PRO A 187 12.09 -5.43 -22.73
N GLU A 188 12.58 -5.31 -23.96
CA GLU A 188 13.21 -4.09 -24.49
C GLU A 188 12.22 -2.93 -24.57
N GLU A 189 10.97 -3.19 -24.93
CA GLU A 189 9.91 -2.16 -24.97
C GLU A 189 9.57 -1.67 -23.57
N VAL A 190 9.47 -2.59 -22.59
CA VAL A 190 9.23 -2.25 -21.18
C VAL A 190 10.41 -1.47 -20.60
N MET A 191 11.64 -1.81 -20.98
CA MET A 191 12.84 -1.07 -20.59
C MET A 191 12.87 0.35 -21.18
N LEU A 192 12.43 0.52 -22.42
CA LEU A 192 12.31 1.83 -23.07
C LEU A 192 11.27 2.69 -22.35
N ASP A 193 10.13 2.09 -22.03
CA ASP A 193 9.07 2.76 -21.26
C ASP A 193 9.57 3.22 -19.88
N LYS A 194 10.33 2.36 -19.18
CA LYS A 194 11.01 2.72 -17.93
C LYS A 194 11.98 3.88 -18.11
N ALA A 195 12.77 3.88 -19.17
CA ALA A 195 13.70 4.96 -19.48
C ALA A 195 12.96 6.30 -19.66
N HIS A 196 11.85 6.29 -20.40
CA HIS A 196 11.00 7.47 -20.58
C HIS A 196 10.39 7.97 -19.28
N LEU A 197 9.88 7.07 -18.43
CA LEU A 197 9.33 7.40 -17.11
C LEU A 197 10.37 8.02 -16.18
N LEU A 198 11.64 7.63 -16.33
CA LEU A 198 12.77 8.18 -15.58
C LEU A 198 13.35 9.46 -16.21
N GLY A 199 12.78 9.94 -17.32
CA GLY A 199 13.27 11.11 -18.05
C GLY A 199 14.60 10.90 -18.77
N LEU A 200 14.96 9.64 -19.04
CA LEU A 200 16.13 9.29 -19.82
C LEU A 200 15.79 9.40 -21.32
N THR A 201 16.60 10.06 -22.09
CA THR A 201 16.44 10.26 -23.55
C THR A 201 17.61 9.65 -24.31
#